data_415b469a89dc2fcbd3f5f78d89c69443
#
_entry.id   415b469a89dc2fcbd3f5f78d89c69443
#
_cell.length_a   1.000
_cell.length_b   1.000
_cell.length_c   1.000
_cell.angle_alpha   90.00
_cell.angle_beta   90.00
_cell.angle_gamma   90.00
#
_symmetry.space_group_name_H-M   'P 1'
#
loop_
_entity.id
_entity.type
_entity.pdbx_description
1 polymer ?
#
loop_
_entity_poly.entity_id
_entity_poly.type
_entity_poly.pdbx_seq_one_letter_code
_entity_poly.pdbx_strand_id
1 'polypeptide(L)'
;MIARPSDKFLLQSQNLSAAPEQLLIVRLGAMGDIIHTMPAVAALRSAFPQTIFGWLVEERWKELLSATLPQAGFAPRPLVDRVHTVNTKQWRKAVLASRTWNEIVSSVRDFRVPNYELVVDFQGAIRSSLLSRWSGAKRIYGFAHPREAPARIFYTDAVSASGAHIIEQNLSLAEAVAGKSLTIADVEFSQDSHAEHQIDLLLKNRNIGRFILLNPGAGWGAKQWPAERYAEVAAALAKDGLSSLINFSPAEETLARSVESASAGSAIAVTTSIPELIALTPRASLFIGGDTGPMHLAAALRIPVVAIFGPTNPARNGPFGTSSVVLRSPSSITDHSRHAETETGLLEITAQQVVSAARQLLTIGDS
;
A
#
# COMPACT_ATOMS: atom_id res chain seq x y z
N MET A 1 -36.33 35.76 -17.63
CA MET A 1 -36.06 35.07 -16.35
C MET A 1 -36.08 33.58 -16.68
N ILE A 2 -34.91 33.05 -17.09
CA ILE A 2 -34.75 31.66 -17.54
C ILE A 2 -34.16 30.89 -16.38
N ALA A 3 -34.91 29.94 -15.82
CA ALA A 3 -34.49 29.07 -14.72
C ALA A 3 -33.32 28.19 -15.16
N ARG A 4 -32.24 28.16 -14.37
CA ARG A 4 -31.08 27.28 -14.54
C ARG A 4 -31.49 25.83 -14.21
N PRO A 5 -31.03 24.84 -14.97
CA PRO A 5 -31.22 23.42 -14.64
C PRO A 5 -30.05 22.97 -13.75
N SER A 6 -30.11 23.29 -12.48
CA SER A 6 -29.26 22.73 -11.45
C SER A 6 -30.14 22.26 -10.32
N ASP A 7 -30.31 20.97 -10.12
CA ASP A 7 -30.67 20.26 -8.88
C ASP A 7 -31.40 18.93 -9.07
N LYS A 8 -31.04 18.14 -10.12
CA LYS A 8 -31.65 16.80 -10.28
C LYS A 8 -30.64 15.64 -10.37
N PHE A 9 -29.46 15.72 -9.75
CA PHE A 9 -28.52 14.61 -9.64
C PHE A 9 -27.93 14.43 -8.23
N LEU A 10 -28.72 14.68 -7.21
CA LEU A 10 -28.55 14.01 -5.92
C LEU A 10 -29.23 12.65 -6.06
N LEU A 11 -28.52 11.69 -6.67
CA LEU A 11 -28.88 10.29 -6.60
C LEU A 11 -28.89 9.90 -5.13
N GLN A 12 -30.10 9.69 -4.60
CA GLN A 12 -30.33 9.03 -3.33
C GLN A 12 -29.52 7.73 -3.33
N SER A 13 -28.46 7.68 -2.53
CA SER A 13 -27.84 6.43 -2.16
C SER A 13 -28.92 5.60 -1.47
N GLN A 14 -29.49 4.63 -2.17
CA GLN A 14 -30.35 3.65 -1.53
C GLN A 14 -29.46 2.92 -0.53
N ASN A 15 -29.61 3.25 0.75
CA ASN A 15 -28.98 2.52 1.83
C ASN A 15 -29.22 1.02 1.61
N LEU A 16 -28.18 0.21 1.80
CA LEU A 16 -28.36 -1.23 1.79
C LEU A 16 -29.40 -1.57 2.88
N SER A 17 -30.52 -2.15 2.48
CA SER A 17 -31.60 -2.55 3.41
C SER A 17 -31.16 -3.68 4.36
N ALA A 18 -30.11 -4.41 3.99
CA ALA A 18 -29.46 -5.45 4.78
C ALA A 18 -27.98 -5.53 4.43
N ALA A 19 -27.16 -6.07 5.33
CA ALA A 19 -25.75 -6.39 5.04
C ALA A 19 -25.68 -7.40 3.89
N PRO A 20 -24.74 -7.24 2.93
CA PRO A 20 -24.58 -8.21 1.85
C PRO A 20 -24.04 -9.54 2.40
N GLU A 21 -24.46 -10.66 1.86
CA GLU A 21 -23.89 -11.97 2.23
C GLU A 21 -22.45 -12.08 1.71
N GLN A 22 -22.18 -11.57 0.51
CA GLN A 22 -20.86 -11.66 -0.12
C GLN A 22 -20.49 -10.32 -0.78
N LEU A 23 -19.29 -9.83 -0.46
CA LEU A 23 -18.74 -8.56 -0.93
C LEU A 23 -17.35 -8.77 -1.54
N LEU A 24 -17.09 -8.22 -2.74
CA LEU A 24 -15.79 -8.26 -3.39
C LEU A 24 -15.11 -6.89 -3.31
N ILE A 25 -13.91 -6.86 -2.77
CA ILE A 25 -13.00 -5.71 -2.82
C ILE A 25 -12.16 -5.81 -4.09
N VAL A 26 -12.03 -4.71 -4.82
CA VAL A 26 -11.14 -4.64 -5.99
C VAL A 26 -10.08 -3.57 -5.75
N ARG A 27 -8.86 -4.03 -5.47
CA ARG A 27 -7.66 -3.22 -5.40
C ARG A 27 -6.48 -4.05 -5.88
N LEU A 28 -6.10 -3.85 -7.13
CA LEU A 28 -5.12 -4.69 -7.83
C LEU A 28 -3.68 -4.40 -7.40
N GLY A 29 -3.39 -3.21 -6.95
CA GLY A 29 -2.05 -2.72 -6.57
C GLY A 29 -1.98 -1.20 -6.68
N ALA A 30 -0.84 -0.55 -6.42
CA ALA A 30 0.42 -1.14 -5.96
C ALA A 30 0.39 -1.53 -4.47
N MET A 31 1.55 -1.99 -3.92
CA MET A 31 1.67 -2.36 -2.51
C MET A 31 1.12 -1.29 -1.56
N GLY A 32 1.61 -0.07 -1.64
CA GLY A 32 1.15 1.04 -0.80
C GLY A 32 -0.34 1.33 -0.95
N ASP A 33 -0.86 1.24 -2.15
CA ASP A 33 -2.29 1.44 -2.43
C ASP A 33 -3.16 0.34 -1.78
N ILE A 34 -2.69 -0.92 -1.75
CA ILE A 34 -3.37 -2.01 -1.07
C ILE A 34 -3.39 -1.72 0.43
N ILE A 35 -2.23 -1.38 1.01
CA ILE A 35 -2.09 -1.04 2.43
C ILE A 35 -3.01 0.13 2.80
N HIS A 36 -3.09 1.18 1.99
CA HIS A 36 -4.00 2.30 2.21
C HIS A 36 -5.50 1.92 2.12
N THR A 37 -5.83 0.81 1.49
CA THR A 37 -7.21 0.34 1.37
C THR A 37 -7.62 -0.54 2.57
N MET A 38 -6.65 -1.21 3.21
CA MET A 38 -6.91 -2.15 4.30
C MET A 38 -7.70 -1.54 5.47
N PRO A 39 -7.43 -0.30 5.97
CA PRO A 39 -8.20 0.27 7.06
C PRO A 39 -9.70 0.44 6.74
N ALA A 40 -10.01 0.82 5.51
CA ALA A 40 -11.41 0.94 5.05
C ALA A 40 -12.10 -0.43 4.96
N VAL A 41 -11.36 -1.47 4.52
CA VAL A 41 -11.89 -2.84 4.48
C VAL A 41 -12.05 -3.41 5.89
N ALA A 42 -11.14 -3.14 6.82
CA ALA A 42 -11.27 -3.52 8.22
C ALA A 42 -12.49 -2.85 8.88
N ALA A 43 -12.75 -1.58 8.57
CA ALA A 43 -13.94 -0.88 9.01
C ALA A 43 -15.22 -1.49 8.43
N LEU A 44 -15.24 -1.88 7.14
CA LEU A 44 -16.35 -2.62 6.53
C LEU A 44 -16.53 -4.00 7.17
N ARG A 45 -15.45 -4.71 7.46
CA ARG A 45 -15.50 -6.02 8.16
C ARG A 45 -16.16 -5.88 9.53
N SER A 46 -15.83 -4.81 10.26
CA SER A 46 -16.45 -4.50 11.55
C SER A 46 -17.94 -4.12 11.40
N ALA A 47 -18.29 -3.42 10.33
CA ALA A 47 -19.68 -3.05 10.03
C ALA A 47 -20.53 -4.24 9.59
N PHE A 48 -19.94 -5.23 8.91
CA PHE A 48 -20.58 -6.42 8.34
C PHE A 48 -19.88 -7.71 8.80
N PRO A 49 -19.99 -8.10 10.08
CA PRO A 49 -19.20 -9.18 10.66
C PRO A 49 -19.54 -10.57 10.10
N GLN A 50 -20.71 -10.75 9.49
CA GLN A 50 -21.16 -12.02 8.91
C GLN A 50 -20.90 -12.11 7.39
N THR A 51 -20.61 -10.99 6.74
CA THR A 51 -20.35 -10.93 5.29
C THR A 51 -19.07 -11.70 4.94
N ILE A 52 -19.10 -12.43 3.84
CA ILE A 52 -17.92 -13.05 3.25
C ILE A 52 -17.23 -12.02 2.35
N PHE A 53 -16.01 -11.67 2.69
CA PHE A 53 -15.20 -10.74 1.92
C PHE A 53 -14.26 -11.47 0.98
N GLY A 54 -14.33 -11.17 -0.33
CA GLY A 54 -13.29 -11.48 -1.28
C GLY A 54 -12.44 -10.26 -1.60
N TRP A 55 -11.20 -10.47 -2.02
CA TRP A 55 -10.34 -9.41 -2.52
C TRP A 55 -9.70 -9.83 -3.84
N LEU A 56 -9.87 -9.01 -4.89
CA LEU A 56 -9.24 -9.19 -6.18
C LEU A 56 -7.96 -8.35 -6.24
N VAL A 57 -6.81 -9.01 -6.44
CA VAL A 57 -5.47 -8.43 -6.36
C VAL A 57 -4.55 -8.97 -7.45
N GLU A 58 -3.51 -8.23 -7.86
CA GLU A 58 -2.42 -8.77 -8.69
C GLU A 58 -1.68 -9.88 -7.95
N GLU A 59 -1.38 -11.01 -8.61
CA GLU A 59 -0.74 -12.22 -8.05
C GLU A 59 0.48 -11.89 -7.17
N ARG A 60 1.32 -10.96 -7.60
CA ARG A 60 2.54 -10.55 -6.90
C ARG A 60 2.30 -9.87 -5.53
N TRP A 61 1.06 -9.48 -5.23
CA TRP A 61 0.70 -8.81 -3.98
C TRP A 61 -0.21 -9.65 -3.08
N LYS A 62 -0.52 -10.88 -3.49
CA LYS A 62 -1.43 -11.73 -2.73
C LYS A 62 -0.99 -11.94 -1.28
N GLU A 63 0.32 -12.06 -1.06
CA GLU A 63 0.91 -12.31 0.25
C GLU A 63 0.71 -11.17 1.27
N LEU A 64 0.32 -9.98 0.82
CA LEU A 64 -0.15 -8.92 1.72
C LEU A 64 -1.49 -9.27 2.40
N LEU A 65 -2.28 -10.13 1.76
CA LEU A 65 -3.67 -10.43 2.14
C LEU A 65 -3.85 -11.89 2.60
N SER A 66 -3.00 -12.78 2.14
CA SER A 66 -3.08 -14.21 2.47
C SER A 66 -2.54 -14.43 3.87
N ALA A 67 -3.43 -14.77 4.80
CA ALA A 67 -3.01 -15.51 5.98
C ALA A 67 -2.71 -16.95 5.54
N THR A 68 -1.58 -17.50 5.92
CA THR A 68 -1.47 -18.94 6.11
C THR A 68 -2.55 -19.28 7.12
N LEU A 69 -3.52 -20.14 6.74
CA LEU A 69 -4.68 -20.45 7.60
C LEU A 69 -4.17 -20.79 9.00
N PRO A 70 -4.62 -20.09 10.06
CA PRO A 70 -4.26 -20.47 11.40
C PRO A 70 -4.71 -21.90 11.63
N GLN A 71 -3.85 -22.73 12.18
CA GLN A 71 -4.27 -24.04 12.69
C GLN A 71 -5.40 -23.82 13.70
N ALA A 72 -6.46 -24.62 13.56
CA ALA A 72 -7.74 -24.53 14.23
C ALA A 72 -7.65 -23.99 15.67
N GLY A 73 -8.35 -22.91 15.97
CA GLY A 73 -8.84 -22.67 17.33
C GLY A 73 -8.66 -21.29 17.86
N PHE A 74 -8.57 -20.22 17.54
CA PHE A 74 -8.52 -18.87 18.20
C PHE A 74 -7.64 -17.81 17.50
N ALA A 75 -7.71 -17.71 16.19
CA ALA A 75 -7.14 -16.54 15.52
C ALA A 75 -8.23 -15.51 15.23
N PRO A 76 -7.95 -14.21 15.30
CA PRO A 76 -8.86 -13.19 14.80
C PRO A 76 -9.19 -13.48 13.32
N ARG A 77 -10.44 -13.22 12.95
CA ARG A 77 -10.90 -13.44 11.58
C ARG A 77 -10.03 -12.61 10.61
N PRO A 78 -9.51 -13.20 9.52
CA PRO A 78 -8.65 -12.49 8.59
C PRO A 78 -9.39 -11.30 7.96
N LEU A 79 -8.64 -10.31 7.48
CA LEU A 79 -9.19 -9.12 6.82
C LEU A 79 -10.16 -9.49 5.71
N VAL A 80 -9.85 -10.55 4.95
CA VAL A 80 -10.71 -11.11 3.90
C VAL A 80 -10.75 -12.64 4.02
N ASP A 81 -11.86 -13.22 3.56
CA ASP A 81 -12.09 -14.67 3.61
C ASP A 81 -11.57 -15.37 2.35
N ARG A 82 -11.45 -14.65 1.22
CA ARG A 82 -11.00 -15.17 -0.07
C ARG A 82 -10.09 -14.16 -0.77
N VAL A 83 -9.01 -14.66 -1.37
CA VAL A 83 -8.12 -13.86 -2.22
C VAL A 83 -8.19 -14.42 -3.63
N HIS A 84 -8.59 -13.57 -4.57
CA HIS A 84 -8.62 -13.84 -6.00
C HIS A 84 -7.47 -13.13 -6.68
N THR A 85 -6.77 -13.81 -7.58
CA THR A 85 -5.59 -13.25 -8.21
C THR A 85 -5.76 -13.04 -9.72
N VAL A 86 -5.10 -12.00 -10.22
CA VAL A 86 -5.03 -11.66 -11.63
C VAL A 86 -3.62 -11.23 -12.01
N ASN A 87 -3.27 -11.42 -13.29
CA ASN A 87 -1.99 -11.00 -13.86
C ASN A 87 -2.18 -9.98 -14.99
N THR A 88 -2.88 -8.87 -14.70
CA THR A 88 -3.28 -7.90 -15.73
C THR A 88 -2.09 -7.30 -16.49
N LYS A 89 -0.93 -7.19 -15.83
CA LYS A 89 0.30 -6.71 -16.46
C LYS A 89 0.83 -7.70 -17.50
N GLN A 90 0.76 -9.00 -17.22
CA GLN A 90 1.17 -10.05 -18.13
C GLN A 90 0.18 -10.21 -19.28
N TRP A 91 -1.12 -10.17 -18.98
CA TRP A 91 -2.17 -10.23 -20.01
C TRP A 91 -2.01 -9.14 -21.07
N ARG A 92 -1.69 -7.91 -20.65
CA ARG A 92 -1.46 -6.79 -21.58
C ARG A 92 -0.25 -6.98 -22.50
N LYS A 93 0.77 -7.74 -22.06
CA LYS A 93 1.97 -8.01 -22.87
C LYS A 93 1.72 -9.04 -23.96
N ALA A 94 0.76 -9.94 -23.78
CA ALA A 94 0.52 -11.08 -24.65
C ALA A 94 -0.98 -11.26 -24.96
N VAL A 95 -1.69 -10.16 -25.25
CA VAL A 95 -3.15 -10.13 -25.44
C VAL A 95 -3.66 -11.03 -26.58
N LEU A 96 -2.82 -11.30 -27.56
CA LEU A 96 -3.17 -12.17 -28.71
C LEU A 96 -2.90 -13.67 -28.46
N ALA A 97 -2.24 -14.02 -27.36
CA ALA A 97 -1.93 -15.42 -27.06
C ALA A 97 -3.18 -16.13 -26.46
N SER A 98 -3.51 -17.29 -27.00
CA SER A 98 -4.62 -18.13 -26.50
C SER A 98 -4.49 -18.49 -25.02
N ARG A 99 -3.25 -18.72 -24.56
CA ARG A 99 -2.94 -18.95 -23.13
C ARG A 99 -3.42 -17.80 -22.27
N THR A 100 -3.21 -16.54 -22.68
CA THR A 100 -3.66 -15.35 -21.95
C THR A 100 -5.18 -15.34 -21.77
N TRP A 101 -5.92 -15.68 -22.82
CA TRP A 101 -7.38 -15.76 -22.73
C TRP A 101 -7.85 -16.89 -21.82
N ASN A 102 -7.18 -18.03 -21.81
CA ASN A 102 -7.48 -19.10 -20.87
C ASN A 102 -7.24 -18.68 -19.41
N GLU A 103 -6.15 -17.96 -19.16
CA GLU A 103 -5.86 -17.39 -17.83
C GLU A 103 -6.92 -16.35 -17.41
N ILE A 104 -7.32 -15.44 -18.31
CA ILE A 104 -8.38 -14.47 -18.05
C ILE A 104 -9.69 -15.18 -17.70
N VAL A 105 -10.11 -16.14 -18.52
CA VAL A 105 -11.35 -16.90 -18.31
C VAL A 105 -11.30 -17.67 -16.98
N SER A 106 -10.18 -18.30 -16.66
CA SER A 106 -9.98 -19.01 -15.41
C SER A 106 -10.09 -18.07 -14.20
N SER A 107 -9.37 -16.93 -14.24
CA SER A 107 -9.44 -15.93 -13.17
C SER A 107 -10.84 -15.34 -13.02
N VAL A 108 -11.52 -15.02 -14.14
CA VAL A 108 -12.91 -14.52 -14.08
C VAL A 108 -13.84 -15.56 -13.50
N ARG A 109 -13.68 -16.83 -13.84
CA ARG A 109 -14.47 -17.92 -13.26
C ARG A 109 -14.24 -18.04 -11.76
N ASP A 110 -12.99 -17.93 -11.29
CA ASP A 110 -12.61 -18.03 -9.89
C ASP A 110 -13.34 -16.97 -9.04
N PHE A 111 -13.26 -15.68 -9.38
CA PHE A 111 -13.93 -14.64 -8.60
C PHE A 111 -15.42 -14.47 -8.90
N ARG A 112 -15.97 -15.18 -9.91
CA ARG A 112 -17.40 -15.19 -10.20
C ARG A 112 -18.17 -16.30 -9.48
N VAL A 113 -17.52 -17.43 -9.24
CA VAL A 113 -18.14 -18.61 -8.56
C VAL A 113 -18.76 -18.24 -7.21
N PRO A 114 -18.16 -17.41 -6.36
CA PRO A 114 -18.75 -17.03 -5.09
C PRO A 114 -20.08 -16.28 -5.20
N ASN A 115 -20.39 -15.71 -6.38
CA ASN A 115 -21.60 -14.92 -6.63
C ASN A 115 -21.73 -13.68 -5.74
N TYR A 116 -20.74 -12.82 -5.77
CA TYR A 116 -20.72 -11.57 -5.02
C TYR A 116 -21.91 -10.69 -5.36
N GLU A 117 -22.61 -10.21 -4.36
CA GLU A 117 -23.77 -9.30 -4.51
C GLU A 117 -23.32 -7.88 -4.78
N LEU A 118 -22.19 -7.50 -4.20
CA LEU A 118 -21.67 -6.15 -4.19
C LEU A 118 -20.16 -6.16 -4.44
N VAL A 119 -19.69 -5.19 -5.23
CA VAL A 119 -18.28 -4.91 -5.47
C VAL A 119 -17.95 -3.50 -5.01
N VAL A 120 -16.77 -3.32 -4.41
CA VAL A 120 -16.20 -2.00 -4.10
C VAL A 120 -14.88 -1.85 -4.83
N ASP A 121 -14.85 -1.02 -5.87
CA ASP A 121 -13.64 -0.72 -6.65
C ASP A 121 -12.89 0.48 -6.05
N PHE A 122 -11.88 0.20 -5.23
CA PHE A 122 -10.98 1.21 -4.67
C PHE A 122 -9.86 1.62 -5.66
N GLN A 123 -9.72 0.92 -6.79
CA GLN A 123 -8.65 1.19 -7.76
C GLN A 123 -8.99 2.36 -8.69
N GLY A 124 -10.21 2.45 -9.15
CA GLY A 124 -10.66 3.51 -10.07
C GLY A 124 -9.98 3.51 -11.44
N ALA A 125 -9.56 2.36 -11.95
CA ALA A 125 -8.97 2.20 -13.28
C ALA A 125 -9.92 1.45 -14.21
N ILE A 126 -9.81 1.65 -15.52
CA ILE A 126 -10.65 0.95 -16.52
C ILE A 126 -10.55 -0.57 -16.34
N ARG A 127 -9.34 -1.08 -16.12
CA ARG A 127 -9.13 -2.53 -15.93
C ARG A 127 -9.81 -3.07 -14.68
N SER A 128 -9.77 -2.34 -13.56
CA SER A 128 -10.40 -2.79 -12.31
C SER A 128 -11.91 -2.71 -12.40
N SER A 129 -12.45 -1.65 -12.99
CA SER A 129 -13.89 -1.51 -13.19
C SER A 129 -14.48 -2.53 -14.17
N LEU A 130 -13.71 -2.92 -15.20
CA LEU A 130 -14.09 -4.00 -16.10
C LEU A 130 -14.12 -5.36 -15.36
N LEU A 131 -13.09 -5.66 -14.56
CA LEU A 131 -13.07 -6.86 -13.72
C LEU A 131 -14.22 -6.85 -12.71
N SER A 132 -14.53 -5.70 -12.10
CA SER A 132 -15.70 -5.52 -11.24
C SER A 132 -16.99 -5.87 -11.97
N ARG A 133 -17.14 -5.43 -13.22
CA ARG A 133 -18.32 -5.74 -14.04
C ARG A 133 -18.39 -7.24 -14.39
N TRP A 134 -17.25 -7.88 -14.61
CA TRP A 134 -17.18 -9.31 -14.92
C TRP A 134 -17.48 -10.21 -13.71
N SER A 135 -17.43 -9.70 -12.50
CA SER A 135 -17.86 -10.48 -11.31
C SER A 135 -19.32 -10.90 -11.37
N GLY A 136 -20.14 -10.14 -12.12
CA GLY A 136 -21.58 -10.36 -12.22
C GLY A 136 -22.39 -9.71 -11.09
N ALA A 137 -21.74 -9.00 -10.17
CA ALA A 137 -22.42 -8.31 -9.08
C ALA A 137 -23.42 -7.27 -9.59
N LYS A 138 -24.54 -7.14 -8.87
CA LYS A 138 -25.61 -6.20 -9.21
C LYS A 138 -25.26 -4.76 -8.86
N ARG A 139 -24.49 -4.56 -7.80
CA ARG A 139 -24.05 -3.24 -7.34
C ARG A 139 -22.52 -3.13 -7.36
N ILE A 140 -22.05 -2.04 -7.96
CA ILE A 140 -20.61 -1.76 -8.09
C ILE A 140 -20.41 -0.33 -7.61
N TYR A 141 -19.80 -0.21 -6.44
CA TYR A 141 -19.39 1.06 -5.85
C TYR A 141 -18.01 1.45 -6.36
N GLY A 142 -17.83 2.73 -6.64
CA GLY A 142 -16.53 3.31 -6.98
C GLY A 142 -16.55 4.82 -6.81
N PHE A 143 -15.39 5.46 -6.95
CA PHE A 143 -15.30 6.90 -6.83
C PHE A 143 -16.02 7.63 -7.98
N ALA A 144 -16.69 8.74 -7.66
CA ALA A 144 -17.31 9.61 -8.66
C ALA A 144 -16.26 10.24 -9.61
N HIS A 145 -15.08 10.52 -9.08
CA HIS A 145 -13.90 10.97 -9.83
C HIS A 145 -12.81 9.90 -9.73
N PRO A 146 -12.91 8.80 -10.52
CA PRO A 146 -11.95 7.73 -10.47
C PRO A 146 -10.61 8.17 -11.08
N ARG A 147 -9.55 7.41 -10.80
CA ARG A 147 -8.21 7.67 -11.35
C ARG A 147 -8.20 7.75 -12.89
N GLU A 148 -8.97 6.90 -13.55
CA GLU A 148 -9.18 6.90 -15.00
C GLU A 148 -10.67 7.19 -15.24
N ALA A 149 -11.00 8.39 -15.75
CA ALA A 149 -12.37 8.86 -15.89
C ALA A 149 -13.35 7.85 -16.55
N PRO A 150 -12.98 7.07 -17.58
CA PRO A 150 -13.86 6.08 -18.18
C PRO A 150 -14.29 4.94 -17.25
N ALA A 151 -13.55 4.67 -16.17
CA ALA A 151 -13.93 3.64 -15.19
C ALA A 151 -15.31 3.90 -14.60
N ARG A 152 -15.71 5.19 -14.51
CA ARG A 152 -17.00 5.63 -13.95
C ARG A 152 -18.22 4.98 -14.62
N ILE A 153 -18.16 4.65 -15.90
CA ILE A 153 -19.30 4.08 -16.63
C ILE A 153 -19.71 2.67 -16.14
N PHE A 154 -18.81 1.98 -15.45
CA PHE A 154 -19.05 0.63 -14.91
C PHE A 154 -19.64 0.65 -13.50
N TYR A 155 -19.67 1.80 -12.82
CA TYR A 155 -20.19 1.89 -11.46
C TYR A 155 -21.69 2.17 -11.45
N THR A 156 -22.41 1.37 -10.67
CA THR A 156 -23.83 1.62 -10.38
C THR A 156 -23.97 2.73 -9.35
N ASP A 157 -23.05 2.76 -8.39
CA ASP A 157 -23.03 3.70 -7.27
C ASP A 157 -21.69 4.46 -7.27
N ALA A 158 -21.72 5.76 -7.51
CA ALA A 158 -20.55 6.61 -7.53
C ALA A 158 -20.49 7.52 -6.32
N VAL A 159 -19.38 7.46 -5.61
CA VAL A 159 -19.18 8.13 -4.33
C VAL A 159 -18.15 9.25 -4.47
N SER A 160 -18.48 10.45 -4.04
CA SER A 160 -17.53 11.54 -3.93
C SER A 160 -16.60 11.27 -2.74
N ALA A 161 -15.30 11.20 -3.02
CA ALA A 161 -14.31 11.02 -1.97
C ALA A 161 -14.26 12.25 -1.05
N SER A 162 -14.08 12.01 0.24
CA SER A 162 -13.83 13.05 1.24
C SER A 162 -12.55 12.75 2.02
N GLY A 163 -11.92 13.79 2.57
CA GLY A 163 -10.66 13.71 3.28
C GLY A 163 -9.44 14.10 2.42
N ALA A 164 -8.36 14.50 3.08
CA ALA A 164 -7.11 14.90 2.45
C ALA A 164 -6.24 13.68 2.12
N HIS A 165 -6.18 12.74 3.06
CA HIS A 165 -5.38 11.53 2.92
C HIS A 165 -6.13 10.43 2.16
N ILE A 166 -5.40 9.62 1.39
CA ILE A 166 -6.01 8.52 0.59
C ILE A 166 -6.73 7.48 1.46
N ILE A 167 -6.29 7.26 2.70
CA ILE A 167 -6.97 6.37 3.65
C ILE A 167 -8.35 6.93 4.02
N GLU A 168 -8.47 8.25 4.24
CA GLU A 168 -9.74 8.92 4.52
C GLU A 168 -10.67 8.84 3.30
N GLN A 169 -10.12 9.04 2.10
CA GLN A 169 -10.87 8.89 0.85
C GLN A 169 -11.39 7.46 0.67
N ASN A 170 -10.57 6.45 0.96
CA ASN A 170 -11.02 5.06 0.93
C ASN A 170 -12.10 4.80 1.99
N LEU A 171 -11.95 5.37 3.19
CA LEU A 171 -12.96 5.24 4.24
C LEU A 171 -14.30 5.82 3.81
N SER A 172 -14.32 6.99 3.15
CA SER A 172 -15.56 7.61 2.66
C SER A 172 -16.31 6.74 1.65
N LEU A 173 -15.57 5.97 0.82
CA LEU A 173 -16.18 4.98 -0.06
C LEU A 173 -16.78 3.81 0.73
N ALA A 174 -16.08 3.34 1.76
CA ALA A 174 -16.57 2.30 2.66
C ALA A 174 -17.81 2.75 3.46
N GLU A 175 -17.87 4.00 3.92
CA GLU A 175 -19.01 4.60 4.60
C GLU A 175 -20.25 4.63 3.71
N ALA A 176 -20.09 4.98 2.44
CA ALA A 176 -21.17 4.95 1.48
C ALA A 176 -21.71 3.53 1.25
N VAL A 177 -20.84 2.52 1.26
CA VAL A 177 -21.23 1.10 1.21
C VAL A 177 -21.97 0.69 2.49
N ALA A 178 -21.47 1.10 3.65
CA ALA A 178 -22.05 0.75 4.95
C ALA A 178 -23.35 1.51 5.25
N GLY A 179 -23.59 2.63 4.56
CA GLY A 179 -24.73 3.53 4.84
C GLY A 179 -24.64 4.24 6.20
N LYS A 180 -23.45 4.29 6.80
CA LYS A 180 -23.18 4.92 8.11
C LYS A 180 -21.71 5.34 8.20
N SER A 181 -21.44 6.28 9.12
CA SER A 181 -20.05 6.66 9.43
C SER A 181 -19.28 5.49 10.02
N LEU A 182 -18.00 5.40 9.61
CA LEU A 182 -17.06 4.38 10.06
C LEU A 182 -15.83 5.07 10.67
N THR A 183 -15.15 4.38 11.57
CA THR A 183 -13.85 4.82 12.08
C THR A 183 -12.74 4.09 11.36
N ILE A 184 -11.61 4.75 11.16
CA ILE A 184 -10.39 4.13 10.64
C ILE A 184 -10.00 3.01 11.61
N ALA A 185 -9.93 1.79 11.10
CA ALA A 185 -9.58 0.62 11.90
C ALA A 185 -8.10 0.28 11.73
N ASP A 186 -7.49 -0.24 12.78
CA ASP A 186 -6.15 -0.82 12.71
C ASP A 186 -6.16 -2.07 11.82
N VAL A 187 -5.05 -2.30 11.17
CA VAL A 187 -4.87 -3.43 10.27
C VAL A 187 -3.88 -4.40 10.88
N GLU A 188 -4.31 -5.64 11.03
CA GLU A 188 -3.43 -6.74 11.38
C GLU A 188 -2.93 -7.41 10.09
N PHE A 189 -1.62 -7.47 9.92
CA PHE A 189 -0.99 -8.22 8.85
C PHE A 189 -0.86 -9.69 9.22
N SER A 190 -0.97 -10.55 8.22
CA SER A 190 -0.75 -11.99 8.42
C SER A 190 0.67 -12.25 8.89
N GLN A 191 0.79 -13.00 9.96
CA GLN A 191 2.08 -13.51 10.43
C GLN A 191 2.36 -14.86 9.75
N ASP A 192 3.52 -14.94 9.11
CA ASP A 192 4.06 -16.18 8.54
C ASP A 192 5.19 -16.68 9.42
N SER A 193 4.97 -17.79 10.12
CA SER A 193 5.94 -18.35 11.08
C SER A 193 7.26 -18.74 10.41
N HIS A 194 7.25 -19.12 9.12
CA HIS A 194 8.47 -19.41 8.39
C HIS A 194 9.25 -18.11 8.11
N ALA A 195 8.58 -17.07 7.64
CA ALA A 195 9.19 -15.77 7.42
C ALA A 195 9.74 -15.16 8.73
N GLU A 196 8.98 -15.25 9.83
CA GLU A 196 9.44 -14.84 11.16
C GLU A 196 10.75 -15.55 11.54
N HIS A 197 10.79 -16.87 11.38
CA HIS A 197 11.99 -17.66 11.69
C HIS A 197 13.18 -17.31 10.77
N GLN A 198 12.96 -17.09 9.47
CA GLN A 198 14.01 -16.68 8.54
C GLN A 198 14.62 -15.31 8.93
N ILE A 199 13.77 -14.37 9.34
CA ILE A 199 14.25 -13.05 9.80
C ILE A 199 15.02 -13.17 11.11
N ASP A 200 14.56 -13.97 12.07
CA ASP A 200 15.30 -14.22 13.33
C ASP A 200 16.68 -14.84 13.05
N LEU A 201 16.78 -15.80 12.13
CA LEU A 201 18.05 -16.37 11.70
C LEU A 201 18.94 -15.32 11.00
N LEU A 202 18.38 -14.50 10.12
CA LEU A 202 19.11 -13.43 9.44
C LEU A 202 19.76 -12.48 10.45
N LEU A 203 18.98 -11.97 11.40
CA LEU A 203 19.44 -11.02 12.41
C LEU A 203 20.49 -11.64 13.33
N LYS A 204 20.26 -12.87 13.77
CA LYS A 204 21.20 -13.63 14.62
C LYS A 204 22.51 -13.91 13.90
N ASN A 205 22.48 -14.46 12.68
CA ASN A 205 23.67 -14.86 11.93
C ASN A 205 24.53 -13.65 11.51
N ARG A 206 23.93 -12.48 11.36
CA ARG A 206 24.62 -11.22 11.06
C ARG A 206 24.97 -10.43 12.31
N ASN A 207 24.65 -10.95 13.51
CA ASN A 207 24.84 -10.25 14.79
C ASN A 207 24.26 -8.84 14.80
N ILE A 208 23.04 -8.69 14.22
CA ILE A 208 22.33 -7.41 14.13
C ILE A 208 21.45 -7.26 15.37
N GLY A 209 21.79 -6.25 16.18
CA GLY A 209 21.00 -5.83 17.32
C GLY A 209 19.95 -4.77 16.93
N ARG A 210 20.03 -3.59 17.52
CA ARG A 210 19.15 -2.45 17.19
C ARG A 210 19.50 -1.93 15.79
N PHE A 211 18.50 -1.80 14.93
CA PHE A 211 18.72 -1.38 13.54
C PHE A 211 17.64 -0.46 13.01
N ILE A 212 17.96 0.24 11.93
CA ILE A 212 17.05 1.00 11.10
C ILE A 212 16.85 0.30 9.76
N LEU A 213 15.66 0.45 9.18
CA LEU A 213 15.34 -0.09 7.87
C LEU A 213 15.41 1.01 6.82
N LEU A 214 16.34 0.92 5.89
CA LEU A 214 16.50 1.81 4.75
C LEU A 214 15.83 1.22 3.51
N ASN A 215 15.07 2.03 2.77
CA ASN A 215 14.51 1.64 1.48
C ASN A 215 14.83 2.70 0.42
N PRO A 216 15.98 2.60 -0.26
CA PRO A 216 16.39 3.56 -1.29
C PRO A 216 15.61 3.41 -2.59
N GLY A 217 14.94 2.27 -2.80
CA GLY A 217 14.15 1.99 -3.99
C GLY A 217 12.99 2.96 -4.18
N ALA A 218 12.60 3.15 -5.44
CA ALA A 218 11.45 3.96 -5.81
C ALA A 218 10.74 3.40 -7.04
N GLY A 219 9.46 3.70 -7.21
CA GLY A 219 8.67 3.24 -8.36
C GLY A 219 9.14 3.80 -9.71
N TRP A 220 9.87 4.93 -9.70
CA TRP A 220 10.54 5.55 -10.87
C TRP A 220 11.60 6.54 -10.40
N GLY A 221 12.55 6.91 -11.30
CA GLY A 221 13.74 7.69 -10.98
C GLY A 221 13.49 9.03 -10.29
N ALA A 222 12.46 9.78 -10.69
CA ALA A 222 12.15 11.08 -10.07
C ALA A 222 11.86 11.02 -8.56
N LYS A 223 11.52 9.86 -8.02
CA LYS A 223 11.33 9.63 -6.57
C LYS A 223 12.57 9.09 -5.87
N GLN A 224 13.65 8.85 -6.58
CA GLN A 224 14.83 8.18 -6.06
C GLN A 224 15.80 9.18 -5.47
N TRP A 225 15.97 9.16 -4.15
CA TRP A 225 16.99 9.94 -3.46
C TRP A 225 18.36 9.32 -3.67
N PRO A 226 19.46 10.12 -3.79
CA PRO A 226 20.79 9.61 -4.12
C PRO A 226 21.31 8.53 -3.17
N ALA A 227 21.92 7.48 -3.73
CA ALA A 227 22.48 6.35 -2.98
C ALA A 227 23.54 6.80 -1.97
N GLU A 228 24.39 7.72 -2.36
CA GLU A 228 25.48 8.26 -1.54
C GLU A 228 24.94 8.90 -0.25
N ARG A 229 23.79 9.57 -0.35
CA ARG A 229 23.17 10.19 0.82
C ARG A 229 22.56 9.17 1.79
N TYR A 230 22.01 8.06 1.29
CA TYR A 230 21.61 6.95 2.15
C TYR A 230 22.81 6.35 2.86
N ALA A 231 23.95 6.24 2.18
CA ALA A 231 25.19 5.75 2.77
C ALA A 231 25.72 6.71 3.85
N GLU A 232 25.68 8.03 3.63
CA GLU A 232 26.02 9.04 4.63
C GLU A 232 25.11 8.95 5.88
N VAL A 233 23.82 8.73 5.69
CA VAL A 233 22.85 8.53 6.79
C VAL A 233 23.22 7.27 7.58
N ALA A 234 23.48 6.16 6.90
CA ALA A 234 23.87 4.90 7.54
C ALA A 234 25.18 5.08 8.37
N ALA A 235 26.19 5.72 7.79
CA ALA A 235 27.46 5.99 8.46
C ALA A 235 27.32 6.92 9.67
N ALA A 236 26.41 7.89 9.61
CA ALA A 236 26.13 8.80 10.72
C ALA A 236 25.41 8.09 11.89
N LEU A 237 24.39 7.26 11.58
CA LEU A 237 23.61 6.54 12.59
C LEU A 237 24.35 5.32 13.16
N ALA A 238 25.34 4.77 12.44
CA ALA A 238 26.24 3.76 12.97
C ALA A 238 27.06 4.28 14.17
N LYS A 239 27.40 5.58 14.19
CA LYS A 239 28.07 6.22 15.34
C LYS A 239 27.17 6.29 16.57
N ASP A 240 25.86 6.21 16.38
CA ASP A 240 24.86 6.17 17.45
C ASP A 240 24.54 4.71 17.87
N GLY A 241 25.32 3.73 17.39
CA GLY A 241 25.15 2.31 17.70
C GLY A 241 24.03 1.60 16.93
N LEU A 242 23.55 2.17 15.83
CA LEU A 242 22.48 1.63 15.02
C LEU A 242 23.01 1.01 13.73
N SER A 243 22.71 -0.25 13.50
CA SER A 243 22.95 -0.88 12.19
C SER A 243 21.93 -0.40 11.16
N SER A 244 22.28 -0.40 9.87
CA SER A 244 21.35 -0.10 8.80
C SER A 244 21.11 -1.35 7.94
N LEU A 245 19.85 -1.76 7.79
CA LEU A 245 19.47 -2.79 6.83
C LEU A 245 18.82 -2.11 5.60
N ILE A 246 19.31 -2.43 4.42
CA ILE A 246 18.79 -1.90 3.15
C ILE A 246 17.87 -2.97 2.56
N ASN A 247 16.56 -2.76 2.64
CA ASN A 247 15.62 -3.63 1.94
C ASN A 247 15.53 -3.27 0.46
N PHE A 248 15.50 -4.28 -0.40
CA PHE A 248 15.38 -4.08 -1.84
C PHE A 248 14.63 -5.23 -2.52
N SER A 249 13.95 -4.92 -3.62
CA SER A 249 13.44 -5.91 -4.56
C SER A 249 14.51 -6.30 -5.59
N PRO A 250 14.42 -7.46 -6.26
CA PRO A 250 15.41 -7.87 -7.27
C PRO A 250 15.71 -6.82 -8.34
N ALA A 251 14.72 -5.97 -8.68
CA ALA A 251 14.90 -4.90 -9.65
C ALA A 251 15.72 -3.71 -9.11
N GLU A 252 15.93 -3.63 -7.82
CA GLU A 252 16.62 -2.53 -7.12
C GLU A 252 17.99 -2.96 -6.57
N GLU A 253 18.43 -4.19 -6.86
CA GLU A 253 19.68 -4.75 -6.31
C GLU A 253 20.91 -3.86 -6.56
N THR A 254 21.08 -3.36 -7.78
CA THR A 254 22.20 -2.48 -8.13
C THR A 254 22.23 -1.24 -7.24
N LEU A 255 21.07 -0.63 -6.99
CA LEU A 255 20.96 0.55 -6.13
C LEU A 255 21.30 0.21 -4.67
N ALA A 256 20.76 -0.89 -4.15
CA ALA A 256 21.00 -1.32 -2.78
C ALA A 256 22.49 -1.64 -2.55
N ARG A 257 23.14 -2.31 -3.50
CA ARG A 257 24.57 -2.59 -3.46
C ARG A 257 25.44 -1.33 -3.57
N SER A 258 24.97 -0.31 -4.31
CA SER A 258 25.66 0.99 -4.35
C SER A 258 25.64 1.67 -2.97
N VAL A 259 24.49 1.66 -2.28
CA VAL A 259 24.37 2.21 -0.91
C VAL A 259 25.26 1.41 0.06
N GLU A 260 25.20 0.07 0.01
CA GLU A 260 26.01 -0.81 0.85
C GLU A 260 27.49 -0.53 0.69
N SER A 261 27.97 -0.49 -0.56
CA SER A 261 29.39 -0.21 -0.88
C SER A 261 29.82 1.19 -0.39
N ALA A 262 29.02 2.22 -0.66
CA ALA A 262 29.32 3.59 -0.26
C ALA A 262 29.27 3.80 1.26
N SER A 263 28.56 2.95 2.01
CA SER A 263 28.40 3.06 3.46
C SER A 263 29.62 2.58 4.26
N ALA A 264 30.66 2.04 3.60
CA ALA A 264 31.87 1.52 4.23
C ALA A 264 31.59 0.53 5.39
N GLY A 265 30.60 -0.35 5.22
CA GLY A 265 30.23 -1.37 6.19
C GLY A 265 29.17 -0.94 7.22
N SER A 266 28.67 0.29 7.15
CA SER A 266 27.61 0.79 8.05
C SER A 266 26.21 0.34 7.66
N ALA A 267 26.03 -0.23 6.46
CA ALA A 267 24.76 -0.74 5.98
C ALA A 267 24.94 -2.14 5.33
N ILE A 268 23.91 -2.96 5.42
CA ILE A 268 23.86 -4.33 4.90
C ILE A 268 22.64 -4.45 4.00
N ALA A 269 22.86 -4.81 2.73
CA ALA A 269 21.77 -5.05 1.79
C ALA A 269 21.14 -6.43 2.00
N VAL A 270 19.81 -6.47 2.13
CA VAL A 270 19.02 -7.67 2.32
C VAL A 270 17.84 -7.68 1.35
N THR A 271 17.63 -8.82 0.69
CA THR A 271 16.41 -9.02 -0.10
C THR A 271 15.40 -9.76 0.74
N THR A 272 14.14 -9.36 0.65
CA THR A 272 13.05 -10.00 1.38
C THR A 272 11.87 -10.29 0.45
N SER A 273 11.19 -11.39 0.70
CA SER A 273 9.82 -11.61 0.23
C SER A 273 8.85 -10.66 0.95
N ILE A 274 7.60 -10.60 0.52
CA ILE A 274 6.57 -9.80 1.20
C ILE A 274 6.35 -10.28 2.65
N PRO A 275 6.17 -11.59 2.94
CA PRO A 275 6.06 -12.07 4.31
C PRO A 275 7.29 -11.75 5.17
N GLU A 276 8.49 -11.90 4.62
CA GLU A 276 9.72 -11.54 5.34
C GLU A 276 9.83 -10.03 5.61
N LEU A 277 9.38 -9.18 4.67
CA LEU A 277 9.35 -7.73 4.90
C LEU A 277 8.33 -7.37 6.00
N ILE A 278 7.17 -8.03 6.03
CA ILE A 278 6.17 -7.87 7.10
C ILE A 278 6.78 -8.30 8.44
N ALA A 279 7.54 -9.40 8.49
CA ALA A 279 8.22 -9.87 9.67
C ALA A 279 9.40 -8.98 10.11
N LEU A 280 10.19 -8.47 9.15
CA LEU A 280 11.36 -7.63 9.42
C LEU A 280 10.99 -6.25 9.95
N THR A 281 9.96 -5.62 9.34
CA THR A 281 9.63 -4.22 9.60
C THR A 281 9.34 -3.91 11.08
N PRO A 282 8.56 -4.71 11.85
CA PRO A 282 8.30 -4.43 13.27
C PRO A 282 9.53 -4.51 14.18
N ARG A 283 10.59 -5.15 13.73
CA ARG A 283 11.85 -5.29 14.47
C ARG A 283 12.79 -4.09 14.29
N ALA A 284 12.51 -3.23 13.33
CA ALA A 284 13.27 -2.01 13.10
C ALA A 284 12.88 -0.93 14.12
N SER A 285 13.88 -0.16 14.59
CA SER A 285 13.63 1.00 15.46
C SER A 285 13.11 2.22 14.68
N LEU A 286 13.37 2.27 13.38
CA LEU A 286 13.02 3.38 12.50
C LEU A 286 13.03 2.91 11.05
N PHE A 287 12.13 3.46 10.24
CA PHE A 287 12.16 3.33 8.77
C PHE A 287 12.60 4.65 8.15
N ILE A 288 13.46 4.59 7.13
CA ILE A 288 13.86 5.77 6.32
C ILE A 288 13.73 5.42 4.84
N GLY A 289 12.96 6.18 4.09
CA GLY A 289 12.79 5.96 2.66
C GLY A 289 11.82 6.93 2.00
N GLY A 290 11.65 6.78 0.68
CA GLY A 290 10.72 7.57 -0.12
C GLY A 290 9.27 7.09 -0.05
N ASP A 291 8.37 7.77 -0.78
CA ASP A 291 6.96 7.39 -0.98
C ASP A 291 6.86 6.07 -1.76
N THR A 292 6.92 4.96 -1.05
CA THR A 292 6.95 3.58 -1.57
C THR A 292 6.12 2.62 -0.72
N GLY A 293 5.84 1.42 -1.24
CA GLY A 293 5.12 0.38 -0.50
C GLY A 293 5.70 0.06 0.87
N PRO A 294 7.02 -0.17 1.01
CA PRO A 294 7.65 -0.41 2.30
C PRO A 294 7.46 0.73 3.32
N MET A 295 7.46 2.00 2.90
CA MET A 295 7.18 3.13 3.79
C MET A 295 5.76 3.07 4.35
N HIS A 296 4.78 2.75 3.51
CA HIS A 296 3.39 2.60 3.94
C HIS A 296 3.20 1.38 4.84
N LEU A 297 3.96 0.30 4.62
CA LEU A 297 3.98 -0.87 5.51
C LEU A 297 4.53 -0.49 6.89
N ALA A 298 5.65 0.22 6.95
CA ALA A 298 6.22 0.67 8.21
C ALA A 298 5.25 1.57 9.00
N ALA A 299 4.58 2.50 8.32
CA ALA A 299 3.56 3.34 8.94
C ALA A 299 2.36 2.52 9.46
N ALA A 300 1.86 1.56 8.68
CA ALA A 300 0.75 0.69 9.07
C ALA A 300 1.11 -0.23 10.26
N LEU A 301 2.38 -0.63 10.37
CA LEU A 301 2.94 -1.40 11.49
C LEU A 301 3.39 -0.50 12.68
N ARG A 302 3.06 0.80 12.65
CA ARG A 302 3.35 1.76 13.73
C ARG A 302 4.83 2.00 14.00
N ILE A 303 5.71 1.65 13.05
CA ILE A 303 7.13 1.96 13.15
C ILE A 303 7.34 3.45 12.83
N PRO A 304 8.17 4.19 13.59
CA PRO A 304 8.51 5.56 13.28
C PRO A 304 9.09 5.71 11.86
N VAL A 305 8.75 6.77 11.15
CA VAL A 305 9.12 6.94 9.74
C VAL A 305 9.77 8.31 9.49
N VAL A 306 10.95 8.32 8.91
CA VAL A 306 11.47 9.47 8.17
C VAL A 306 11.15 9.28 6.69
N ALA A 307 10.22 10.08 6.18
CA ALA A 307 9.74 9.96 4.81
C ALA A 307 10.33 11.06 3.92
N ILE A 308 10.98 10.68 2.83
CA ILE A 308 11.64 11.57 1.88
C ILE A 308 10.75 11.72 0.65
N PHE A 309 10.17 12.91 0.46
CA PHE A 309 9.20 13.20 -0.58
C PHE A 309 9.77 14.17 -1.63
N GLY A 310 9.60 13.83 -2.88
CA GLY A 310 9.85 14.68 -4.05
C GLY A 310 8.54 15.03 -4.77
N PRO A 311 8.29 14.43 -5.96
CA PRO A 311 7.20 14.82 -6.85
C PRO A 311 5.81 14.32 -6.41
N THR A 312 5.65 13.78 -5.21
CA THR A 312 4.36 13.33 -4.68
C THR A 312 3.89 14.19 -3.51
N ASN A 313 2.58 14.27 -3.32
CA ASN A 313 1.98 15.08 -2.26
C ASN A 313 1.90 14.31 -0.94
N PRO A 314 2.66 14.69 0.10
CA PRO A 314 2.64 14.00 1.39
C PRO A 314 1.32 14.16 2.16
N ALA A 315 0.55 15.24 1.93
CA ALA A 315 -0.76 15.38 2.56
C ALA A 315 -1.74 14.28 2.09
N ARG A 316 -1.52 13.77 0.87
CA ARG A 316 -2.34 12.68 0.32
C ARG A 316 -1.78 11.29 0.62
N ASN A 317 -0.46 11.13 0.54
CA ASN A 317 0.19 9.81 0.57
C ASN A 317 1.25 9.69 1.68
N GLY A 318 1.32 10.60 2.64
CA GLY A 318 2.32 10.55 3.72
C GLY A 318 2.15 9.35 4.66
N PRO A 319 3.10 9.14 5.58
CA PRO A 319 2.93 8.15 6.62
C PRO A 319 1.68 8.45 7.45
N PHE A 320 0.85 7.44 7.71
CA PHE A 320 -0.40 7.61 8.41
C PHE A 320 -0.44 6.78 9.69
N GLY A 321 -0.84 7.39 10.78
CA GLY A 321 -1.07 6.70 12.06
C GLY A 321 0.19 6.31 12.83
N THR A 322 1.38 6.84 12.47
CA THR A 322 2.63 6.63 13.19
C THR A 322 3.37 7.94 13.43
N SER A 323 4.31 7.95 14.38
CA SER A 323 5.25 9.06 14.54
C SER A 323 6.09 9.23 13.28
N SER A 324 6.09 10.40 12.67
CA SER A 324 6.82 10.58 11.42
C SER A 324 7.35 12.00 11.24
N VAL A 325 8.46 12.10 10.50
CA VAL A 325 8.97 13.34 9.96
C VAL A 325 8.99 13.23 8.43
N VAL A 326 8.27 14.13 7.78
CA VAL A 326 8.22 14.20 6.32
C VAL A 326 9.15 15.31 5.85
N LEU A 327 10.16 14.95 5.07
CA LEU A 327 11.09 15.86 4.44
C LEU A 327 10.70 16.05 2.97
N ARG A 328 10.36 17.28 2.61
CA ARG A 328 10.05 17.69 1.24
C ARG A 328 10.53 19.11 1.03
N SER A 329 11.26 19.35 -0.05
CA SER A 329 11.67 20.73 -0.38
C SER A 329 10.45 21.57 -0.77
N PRO A 330 10.42 22.86 -0.39
CA PRO A 330 9.43 23.81 -0.91
C PRO A 330 9.48 23.99 -2.43
N SER A 331 10.62 23.72 -3.08
CA SER A 331 10.80 23.76 -4.54
C SER A 331 10.20 22.55 -5.25
N SER A 332 9.90 21.47 -4.53
CA SER A 332 9.33 20.25 -5.12
C SER A 332 7.95 20.50 -5.72
N ILE A 333 7.79 20.12 -6.99
CA ILE A 333 6.53 20.23 -7.73
C ILE A 333 5.84 18.87 -7.72
N THR A 334 4.53 18.86 -7.39
CA THR A 334 3.75 17.64 -7.47
C THR A 334 3.51 17.28 -8.94
N ASP A 335 4.15 16.20 -9.38
CA ASP A 335 4.03 15.65 -10.73
C ASP A 335 3.95 14.13 -10.66
N HIS A 336 2.96 13.56 -11.35
CA HIS A 336 2.75 12.12 -11.45
C HIS A 336 3.34 11.51 -12.73
N SER A 337 4.03 12.32 -13.54
CA SER A 337 4.77 11.87 -14.72
C SER A 337 5.98 11.04 -14.27
N ARG A 338 6.22 9.94 -14.98
CA ARG A 338 7.31 9.02 -14.63
C ARG A 338 8.60 9.42 -15.33
N HIS A 339 9.32 10.37 -14.74
CA HIS A 339 10.64 10.75 -15.21
C HIS A 339 11.71 9.80 -14.68
N ALA A 340 12.78 9.61 -15.48
CA ALA A 340 13.93 8.79 -15.11
C ALA A 340 14.89 9.53 -14.17
N GLU A 341 14.99 10.86 -14.32
CA GLU A 341 15.88 11.71 -13.55
C GLU A 341 15.26 12.07 -12.20
N THR A 342 16.11 12.14 -11.16
CA THR A 342 15.70 12.57 -9.82
C THR A 342 15.13 13.98 -9.87
N GLU A 343 14.01 14.20 -9.19
CA GLU A 343 13.38 15.52 -9.08
C GLU A 343 14.30 16.50 -8.32
N THR A 344 14.39 17.74 -8.80
CA THR A 344 15.35 18.73 -8.29
C THR A 344 15.16 19.08 -6.81
N GLY A 345 13.93 19.24 -6.35
CA GLY A 345 13.67 19.52 -4.94
C GLY A 345 14.04 18.34 -4.03
N LEU A 346 13.96 17.11 -4.55
CA LEU A 346 14.43 15.92 -3.81
C LEU A 346 15.96 15.98 -3.60
N LEU A 347 16.71 16.56 -4.55
CA LEU A 347 18.15 16.77 -4.42
C LEU A 347 18.54 17.86 -3.40
N GLU A 348 17.62 18.71 -2.97
CA GLU A 348 17.86 19.71 -1.92
C GLU A 348 17.81 19.12 -0.51
N ILE A 349 17.19 17.93 -0.34
CA ILE A 349 17.13 17.24 0.96
C ILE A 349 18.50 16.65 1.25
N THR A 350 19.16 17.11 2.30
CA THR A 350 20.50 16.67 2.69
C THR A 350 20.47 15.45 3.63
N ALA A 351 21.56 14.67 3.63
CA ALA A 351 21.73 13.57 4.60
C ALA A 351 21.65 14.05 6.05
N GLN A 352 22.17 15.26 6.34
CA GLN A 352 22.13 15.85 7.69
C GLN A 352 20.70 16.12 8.16
N GLN A 353 19.80 16.56 7.28
CA GLN A 353 18.37 16.74 7.62
C GLN A 353 17.72 15.40 7.97
N VAL A 354 18.02 14.35 7.20
CA VAL A 354 17.50 12.99 7.44
C VAL A 354 18.03 12.43 8.77
N VAL A 355 19.33 12.59 9.07
CA VAL A 355 19.95 12.18 10.33
C VAL A 355 19.32 12.91 11.52
N SER A 356 19.10 14.24 11.41
CA SER A 356 18.47 15.03 12.45
C SER A 356 17.03 14.57 12.73
N ALA A 357 16.25 14.31 11.68
CA ALA A 357 14.89 13.76 11.77
C ALA A 357 14.88 12.35 12.40
N ALA A 358 15.84 11.50 12.03
CA ALA A 358 15.99 10.17 12.58
C ALA A 358 16.27 10.21 14.08
N ARG A 359 17.22 11.03 14.53
CA ARG A 359 17.55 11.21 15.94
C ARG A 359 16.36 11.74 16.74
N GLN A 360 15.62 12.70 16.19
CA GLN A 360 14.41 13.22 16.82
C GLN A 360 13.38 12.11 17.10
N LEU A 361 13.12 11.24 16.13
CA LEU A 361 12.14 10.16 16.30
C LEU A 361 12.64 9.06 17.25
N LEU A 362 13.93 8.75 17.26
CA LEU A 362 14.53 7.74 18.12
C LEU A 362 14.53 8.15 19.59
N THR A 363 14.72 9.45 19.91
CA THR A 363 14.65 9.95 21.29
C THR A 363 13.24 9.95 21.86
N ILE A 364 12.20 10.10 21.04
CA ILE A 364 10.80 10.03 21.46
C ILE A 364 10.40 8.58 21.81
N GLY A 365 10.99 7.60 21.15
CA GLY A 365 10.69 6.17 21.35
C GLY A 365 11.37 5.55 22.59
N ASP A 366 12.39 6.20 23.13
CA ASP A 366 13.15 5.74 24.31
C ASP A 366 12.63 6.36 25.65
N SER A 367 11.61 7.22 25.59
CA SER A 367 10.93 7.87 26.73
C SER A 367 9.54 7.29 26.98
#